data_996396f0574dfc3a83477066e5ac0976
#
_entry.id   996396f0574dfc3a83477066e5ac0976
#
_cell.length_a   1.000
_cell.length_b   1.000
_cell.length_c   1.000
_cell.angle_alpha   90.00
_cell.angle_beta   90.00
_cell.angle_gamma   90.00
#
_symmetry.space_group_name_H-M   'P 1'
#
loop_
_entity.id
_entity.type
_entity.pdbx_description
1 polymer ?
#
loop_
_entity_poly.entity_id
_entity_poly.type
_entity_poly.pdbx_seq_one_letter_code
_entity_poly.pdbx_strand_id
1 'polypeptide(L)'
;SLGWENVLEHYSEVDYPNSEEGISMQLAAENWDKPVIVTTNVQFFESLFSNKSSRCRKLHNIADSIVIFDEAQMLPNEYLKPCVAVMEQLLRYYGTSMVLCTATQPALQNFFGKEREAVELCPRLEEQFAFFKRTNLENIGELTEEELVGRLKEETAALCIVNRRKTAQNIFQKMKGEGVFHLSTTMYPKHRNRVLRRIRERLRNGEKCVLISTSLVEAGVDLDFENVYRQEAGVDSIIQAAG
;
A
#
# COMPACT_ATOMS: atom_id res chain seq x y z
N SER A 1 18.63 -1.83 -18.79
CA SER A 1 18.19 -1.30 -17.47
C SER A 1 18.06 0.20 -17.59
N LEU A 2 17.03 0.77 -17.02
CA LEU A 2 16.74 2.22 -17.09
C LEU A 2 17.78 3.08 -16.37
N GLY A 3 18.65 2.52 -15.53
CA GLY A 3 19.61 3.25 -14.69
C GLY A 3 18.91 4.09 -13.61
N TRP A 4 19.48 4.13 -12.41
CA TRP A 4 18.90 4.89 -11.28
C TRP A 4 18.90 6.40 -11.50
N GLU A 5 19.80 6.92 -12.33
CA GLU A 5 19.88 8.32 -12.72
C GLU A 5 18.64 8.84 -13.46
N ASN A 6 17.84 7.92 -14.03
CA ASN A 6 16.61 8.22 -14.76
C ASN A 6 15.35 8.09 -13.91
N VAL A 7 15.48 7.72 -12.63
CA VAL A 7 14.36 7.54 -11.70
C VAL A 7 14.36 8.68 -10.69
N LEU A 8 13.21 9.34 -10.56
CA LEU A 8 12.97 10.35 -9.54
C LEU A 8 11.97 9.83 -8.52
N GLU A 9 12.37 9.74 -7.26
CA GLU A 9 11.46 9.55 -6.15
C GLU A 9 10.95 10.91 -5.65
N HIS A 10 9.63 11.08 -5.56
CA HIS A 10 9.03 12.32 -5.09
C HIS A 10 7.82 12.07 -4.19
N TYR A 11 8.06 11.96 -2.90
CA TYR A 11 7.05 11.84 -1.84
C TYR A 11 7.57 12.48 -0.55
N SER A 12 6.73 12.65 0.46
CA SER A 12 7.00 13.46 1.66
C SER A 12 8.19 13.01 2.51
N GLU A 13 8.62 11.74 2.38
CA GLU A 13 9.71 11.18 3.18
C GLU A 13 11.06 11.15 2.41
N VAL A 14 11.11 11.63 1.18
CA VAL A 14 12.36 11.68 0.40
C VAL A 14 13.24 12.80 0.92
N ASP A 15 14.45 12.43 1.30
CA ASP A 15 15.50 13.37 1.71
C ASP A 15 16.58 13.39 0.62
N TYR A 16 16.67 14.49 -0.11
CA TYR A 16 17.68 14.65 -1.15
C TYR A 16 19.02 15.03 -0.50
N PRO A 17 20.11 14.32 -0.80
CA PRO A 17 21.41 14.64 -0.22
C PRO A 17 21.90 16.04 -0.65
N ASN A 18 22.67 16.72 0.22
CA ASN A 18 23.32 17.99 -0.08
C ASN A 18 24.54 17.79 -1.02
N SER A 19 24.29 17.29 -2.23
CA SER A 19 25.26 17.08 -3.30
C SER A 19 24.73 17.71 -4.58
N GLU A 20 25.56 17.87 -5.59
CA GLU A 20 25.12 18.36 -6.91
C GLU A 20 24.01 17.47 -7.49
N GLU A 21 24.11 16.16 -7.32
CA GLU A 21 23.08 15.22 -7.74
C GLU A 21 21.78 15.41 -6.96
N GLY A 22 21.83 15.61 -5.64
CA GLY A 22 20.68 15.87 -4.81
C GLY A 22 19.97 17.16 -5.17
N ILE A 23 20.72 18.24 -5.46
CA ILE A 23 20.19 19.51 -5.96
C ILE A 23 19.51 19.31 -7.32
N SER A 24 20.13 18.56 -8.23
CA SER A 24 19.56 18.24 -9.54
C SER A 24 18.23 17.46 -9.39
N MET A 25 18.18 16.48 -8.49
CA MET A 25 16.95 15.72 -8.21
C MET A 25 15.85 16.60 -7.60
N GLN A 26 16.21 17.49 -6.68
CA GLN A 26 15.27 18.46 -6.10
C GLN A 26 14.67 19.39 -7.16
N LEU A 27 15.47 19.88 -8.09
CA LEU A 27 15.00 20.71 -9.23
C LEU A 27 14.11 19.89 -10.16
N ALA A 28 14.50 18.65 -10.49
CA ALA A 28 13.69 17.74 -11.28
C ALA A 28 12.33 17.41 -10.61
N ALA A 29 12.27 17.39 -9.28
CA ALA A 29 11.02 17.16 -8.54
C ALA A 29 10.00 18.31 -8.66
N GLU A 30 10.43 19.52 -9.01
CA GLU A 30 9.52 20.67 -9.19
C GLU A 30 8.56 20.47 -10.37
N ASN A 31 9.04 19.86 -11.45
CA ASN A 31 8.29 19.69 -12.69
C ASN A 31 8.21 18.23 -13.18
N TRP A 32 8.84 17.29 -12.48
CA TRP A 32 8.95 15.88 -12.85
C TRP A 32 9.72 15.64 -14.15
N ASP A 33 10.84 16.31 -14.29
CA ASP A 33 11.70 16.23 -15.48
C ASP A 33 12.65 15.03 -15.40
N LYS A 34 12.09 13.84 -15.41
CA LYS A 34 12.80 12.55 -15.48
C LYS A 34 11.93 11.51 -16.20
N PRO A 35 12.54 10.55 -16.89
CA PRO A 35 11.81 9.51 -17.60
C PRO A 35 10.91 8.63 -16.72
N VAL A 36 11.30 8.39 -15.49
CA VAL A 36 10.53 7.59 -14.53
C VAL A 36 10.33 8.36 -13.23
N ILE A 37 9.08 8.53 -12.85
CA ILE A 37 8.69 9.20 -11.60
C ILE A 37 8.01 8.19 -10.68
N VAL A 38 8.54 8.04 -9.47
CA VAL A 38 7.92 7.26 -8.40
C VAL A 38 7.34 8.23 -7.38
N THR A 39 6.04 8.22 -7.20
CA THR A 39 5.35 9.17 -6.33
C THR A 39 4.13 8.54 -5.65
N THR A 40 3.50 9.23 -4.72
CA THR A 40 2.26 8.79 -4.08
C THR A 40 1.03 9.30 -4.84
N ASN A 41 -0.11 8.59 -4.70
CA ASN A 41 -1.40 9.05 -5.22
C ASN A 41 -1.72 10.47 -4.74
N VAL A 42 -1.46 10.78 -3.47
CA VAL A 42 -1.67 12.11 -2.90
C VAL A 42 -0.87 13.17 -3.63
N GLN A 43 0.44 12.95 -3.80
CA GLN A 43 1.34 13.89 -4.48
C GLN A 43 0.98 14.07 -5.95
N PHE A 44 0.52 13.00 -6.62
CA PHE A 44 0.06 13.07 -8.01
C PHE A 44 -1.17 13.99 -8.13
N PHE A 45 -2.22 13.72 -7.37
CA PHE A 45 -3.45 14.51 -7.45
C PHE A 45 -3.29 15.92 -6.89
N GLU A 46 -2.53 16.14 -5.80
CA GLU A 46 -2.21 17.49 -5.32
C GLU A 46 -1.47 18.32 -6.39
N SER A 47 -0.67 17.70 -7.23
CA SER A 47 0.01 18.38 -8.33
C SER A 47 -0.95 18.88 -9.41
N LEU A 48 -2.12 18.26 -9.53
CA LEU A 48 -3.15 18.64 -10.51
C LEU A 48 -4.21 19.60 -9.93
N PHE A 49 -4.55 19.45 -8.66
CA PHE A 49 -5.59 20.23 -7.99
C PHE A 49 -5.07 21.44 -7.19
N SER A 50 -3.76 21.67 -7.18
CA SER A 50 -3.19 22.76 -6.39
C SER A 50 -3.65 24.13 -6.91
N ASN A 51 -3.94 25.03 -5.99
CA ASN A 51 -4.17 26.46 -6.30
C ASN A 51 -2.85 27.25 -6.52
N LYS A 52 -1.70 26.59 -6.37
CA LYS A 52 -0.37 27.21 -6.58
C LYS A 52 0.18 26.78 -7.94
N SER A 53 0.41 27.75 -8.82
CA SER A 53 0.95 27.52 -10.17
C SER A 53 2.28 26.76 -10.16
N SER A 54 3.12 26.98 -9.12
CA SER A 54 4.39 26.24 -8.96
C SER A 54 4.20 24.75 -8.80
N ARG A 55 3.10 24.27 -8.20
CA ARG A 55 2.80 22.84 -8.05
C ARG A 55 2.19 22.23 -9.31
N CYS A 56 1.50 23.03 -10.12
CA CYS A 56 0.86 22.57 -11.37
C CYS A 56 1.84 22.45 -12.56
N ARG A 57 3.12 22.77 -12.38
CA ARG A 57 4.14 22.66 -13.44
C ARG A 57 4.33 21.26 -13.99
N LYS A 58 3.93 20.23 -13.22
CA LYS A 58 4.11 18.82 -13.57
C LYS A 58 3.22 18.34 -14.72
N LEU A 59 2.13 19.08 -15.02
CA LEU A 59 1.13 18.66 -16.01
C LEU A 59 1.75 18.40 -17.39
N HIS A 60 2.73 19.21 -17.83
CA HIS A 60 3.35 19.05 -19.14
C HIS A 60 4.19 17.76 -19.27
N ASN A 61 4.73 17.23 -18.14
CA ASN A 61 5.45 15.97 -18.10
C ASN A 61 4.54 14.76 -17.78
N ILE A 62 3.28 15.04 -17.35
CA ILE A 62 2.23 14.01 -17.25
C ILE A 62 1.58 13.76 -18.62
N ALA A 63 1.50 14.79 -19.47
CA ALA A 63 1.03 14.65 -20.84
C ALA A 63 1.91 13.64 -21.61
N ASP A 64 1.28 12.85 -22.49
CA ASP A 64 1.92 11.81 -23.31
C ASP A 64 2.72 10.76 -22.49
N SER A 65 2.38 10.58 -21.23
CA SER A 65 3.00 9.61 -20.32
C SER A 65 2.15 8.36 -20.09
N ILE A 66 2.76 7.36 -19.45
CA ILE A 66 2.05 6.20 -18.90
C ILE A 66 2.02 6.35 -17.37
N VAL A 67 0.83 6.45 -16.81
CA VAL A 67 0.62 6.54 -15.36
C VAL A 67 0.15 5.19 -14.83
N ILE A 68 0.91 4.61 -13.90
CA ILE A 68 0.59 3.34 -13.26
C ILE A 68 0.14 3.65 -11.83
N PHE A 69 -1.13 3.36 -11.53
CA PHE A 69 -1.67 3.41 -10.17
C PHE A 69 -1.56 2.04 -9.55
N ASP A 70 -0.60 1.88 -8.67
CA ASP A 70 -0.51 0.70 -7.81
C ASP A 70 -1.45 0.86 -6.62
N GLU A 71 -2.07 -0.23 -6.17
CA GLU A 71 -3.10 -0.23 -5.14
C GLU A 71 -4.24 0.78 -5.43
N ALA A 72 -4.78 0.75 -6.66
CA ALA A 72 -5.78 1.71 -7.12
C ALA A 72 -7.04 1.78 -6.22
N GLN A 73 -7.36 0.73 -5.44
CA GLN A 73 -8.44 0.74 -4.45
C GLN A 73 -8.15 1.68 -3.26
N MET A 74 -6.90 2.10 -3.06
CA MET A 74 -6.51 3.04 -1.99
C MET A 74 -6.83 4.50 -2.33
N LEU A 75 -7.39 4.78 -3.49
CA LEU A 75 -7.89 6.13 -3.81
C LEU A 75 -8.96 6.55 -2.79
N PRO A 76 -8.84 7.76 -2.20
CA PRO A 76 -9.73 8.18 -1.12
C PRO A 76 -11.17 8.34 -1.63
N ASN A 77 -12.11 7.62 -1.03
CA ASN A 77 -13.52 7.61 -1.44
C ASN A 77 -14.15 9.00 -1.47
N GLU A 78 -13.77 9.88 -0.55
CA GLU A 78 -14.28 11.27 -0.47
C GLU A 78 -13.89 12.10 -1.70
N TYR A 79 -12.74 11.81 -2.30
CA TYR A 79 -12.20 12.52 -3.47
C TYR A 79 -12.21 11.68 -4.75
N LEU A 80 -12.83 10.51 -4.72
CA LEU A 80 -12.80 9.58 -5.85
C LEU A 80 -13.37 10.21 -7.13
N LYS A 81 -14.52 10.89 -7.05
CA LYS A 81 -15.14 11.53 -8.22
C LYS A 81 -14.24 12.59 -8.89
N PRO A 82 -13.67 13.58 -8.18
CA PRO A 82 -12.74 14.52 -8.79
C PRO A 82 -11.46 13.83 -9.30
N CYS A 83 -10.93 12.82 -8.61
CA CYS A 83 -9.78 12.07 -9.09
C CYS A 83 -10.07 11.37 -10.42
N VAL A 84 -11.18 10.65 -10.53
CA VAL A 84 -11.58 10.01 -11.78
C VAL A 84 -11.86 11.02 -12.89
N ALA A 85 -12.50 12.14 -12.57
CA ALA A 85 -12.76 13.20 -13.57
C ALA A 85 -11.46 13.75 -14.16
N VAL A 86 -10.42 13.98 -13.35
CA VAL A 86 -9.13 14.43 -13.86
C VAL A 86 -8.40 13.33 -14.64
N MET A 87 -8.52 12.07 -14.21
CA MET A 87 -7.99 10.93 -14.98
C MET A 87 -8.62 10.87 -16.37
N GLU A 88 -9.95 11.04 -16.49
CA GLU A 88 -10.63 11.13 -17.79
C GLU A 88 -10.12 12.28 -18.66
N GLN A 89 -9.88 13.45 -18.08
CA GLN A 89 -9.32 14.59 -18.82
C GLN A 89 -7.91 14.27 -19.35
N LEU A 90 -7.05 13.67 -18.53
CA LEU A 90 -5.71 13.26 -18.93
C LEU A 90 -5.75 12.23 -20.08
N LEU A 91 -6.61 11.23 -19.97
CA LEU A 91 -6.83 10.22 -21.02
C LEU A 91 -7.39 10.81 -22.31
N ARG A 92 -8.26 11.81 -22.21
CA ARG A 92 -8.99 12.36 -23.36
C ARG A 92 -8.20 13.42 -24.13
N TYR A 93 -7.49 14.28 -23.41
CA TYR A 93 -6.93 15.49 -23.99
C TYR A 93 -5.41 15.61 -23.89
N TYR A 94 -4.77 14.77 -23.09
CA TYR A 94 -3.34 14.89 -22.81
C TYR A 94 -2.52 13.68 -23.30
N GLY A 95 -3.10 12.80 -24.10
CA GLY A 95 -2.40 11.64 -24.65
C GLY A 95 -1.89 10.63 -23.60
N THR A 96 -2.28 10.80 -22.33
CA THR A 96 -1.84 9.95 -21.22
C THR A 96 -2.51 8.58 -21.33
N SER A 97 -1.76 7.52 -21.04
CA SER A 97 -2.29 6.17 -20.83
C SER A 97 -2.27 5.83 -19.34
N MET A 98 -3.25 5.04 -18.86
CA MET A 98 -3.33 4.68 -17.44
C MET A 98 -3.44 3.18 -17.27
N VAL A 99 -2.70 2.66 -16.29
CA VAL A 99 -2.77 1.28 -15.83
C VAL A 99 -3.19 1.29 -14.36
N LEU A 100 -4.24 0.53 -14.05
CA LEU A 100 -4.72 0.37 -12.68
C LEU A 100 -4.33 -1.03 -12.19
N CYS A 101 -3.40 -1.09 -11.25
CA CYS A 101 -3.02 -2.32 -10.57
C CYS A 101 -3.76 -2.40 -9.24
N THR A 102 -4.41 -3.52 -8.97
CA THR A 102 -5.21 -3.69 -7.77
C THR A 102 -5.37 -5.17 -7.43
N ALA A 103 -5.30 -5.49 -6.15
CA ALA A 103 -5.62 -6.84 -5.64
C ALA A 103 -7.13 -7.10 -5.64
N THR A 104 -7.95 -6.03 -5.56
CA THR A 104 -9.41 -6.09 -5.62
C THR A 104 -9.87 -5.18 -6.74
N GLN A 105 -10.74 -5.66 -7.65
CA GLN A 105 -11.26 -4.79 -8.71
C GLN A 105 -12.15 -3.71 -8.07
N PRO A 106 -11.67 -2.47 -7.92
CA PRO A 106 -12.54 -1.41 -7.48
C PRO A 106 -13.57 -1.17 -8.58
N ALA A 107 -14.82 -0.89 -8.19
CA ALA A 107 -15.88 -0.53 -9.13
C ALA A 107 -15.61 0.82 -9.84
N LEU A 108 -14.34 1.14 -10.13
CA LEU A 108 -13.92 2.37 -10.78
C LEU A 108 -14.51 2.50 -12.19
N GLN A 109 -14.76 1.38 -12.87
CA GLN A 109 -15.42 1.39 -14.18
C GLN A 109 -16.76 2.14 -14.18
N ASN A 110 -17.50 2.11 -13.06
CA ASN A 110 -18.77 2.82 -12.95
C ASN A 110 -18.61 4.35 -12.93
N PHE A 111 -17.40 4.85 -12.67
CA PHE A 111 -17.10 6.28 -12.60
C PHE A 111 -16.51 6.81 -13.91
N PHE A 112 -15.97 5.92 -14.79
CA PHE A 112 -15.55 6.30 -16.13
C PHE A 112 -16.75 6.34 -17.08
N GLY A 113 -16.72 7.26 -18.04
CA GLY A 113 -17.78 7.36 -19.05
C GLY A 113 -17.94 6.05 -19.84
N LYS A 114 -19.18 5.74 -20.24
CA LYS A 114 -19.53 4.51 -20.98
C LYS A 114 -18.76 4.29 -22.28
N GLU A 115 -18.07 5.30 -22.76
CA GLU A 115 -17.26 5.26 -24.00
C GLU A 115 -15.86 4.67 -23.79
N ARG A 116 -15.48 4.36 -22.55
CA ARG A 116 -14.16 3.83 -22.22
C ARG A 116 -14.30 2.60 -21.34
N GLU A 117 -14.10 1.45 -21.95
CA GLU A 117 -13.93 0.21 -21.21
C GLU A 117 -12.43 0.02 -20.91
N ALA A 118 -12.13 -0.32 -19.64
CA ALA A 118 -10.79 -0.73 -19.29
C ALA A 118 -10.52 -2.10 -19.91
N VAL A 119 -9.34 -2.25 -20.52
CA VAL A 119 -8.91 -3.54 -21.08
C VAL A 119 -8.16 -4.29 -20.00
N GLU A 120 -8.60 -5.53 -19.71
CA GLU A 120 -7.88 -6.42 -18.82
C GLU A 120 -6.53 -6.84 -19.45
N LEU A 121 -5.43 -6.48 -18.77
CA LEU A 121 -4.08 -6.79 -19.23
C LEU A 121 -3.62 -8.19 -18.81
N CYS A 122 -4.27 -8.78 -17.79
CA CYS A 122 -3.91 -10.10 -17.30
C CYS A 122 -4.64 -11.20 -18.09
N PRO A 123 -3.97 -11.93 -18.98
CA PRO A 123 -4.63 -12.99 -19.75
C PRO A 123 -4.97 -14.16 -18.81
N ARG A 124 -6.11 -14.81 -19.06
CA ARG A 124 -6.54 -16.01 -18.32
C ARG A 124 -6.63 -15.78 -16.80
N LEU A 125 -7.30 -14.71 -16.41
CA LEU A 125 -7.39 -14.24 -15.01
C LEU A 125 -7.82 -15.35 -14.05
N GLU A 126 -8.84 -16.16 -14.41
CA GLU A 126 -9.34 -17.27 -13.58
C GLU A 126 -8.28 -18.34 -13.33
N GLU A 127 -7.51 -18.73 -14.37
CA GLU A 127 -6.43 -19.70 -14.24
C GLU A 127 -5.32 -19.16 -13.34
N GLN A 128 -5.03 -17.87 -13.44
CA GLN A 128 -4.02 -17.23 -12.58
C GLN A 128 -4.48 -17.16 -11.13
N PHE A 129 -5.73 -16.78 -10.86
CA PHE A 129 -6.29 -16.85 -9.51
C PHE A 129 -6.24 -18.25 -8.91
N ALA A 130 -6.57 -19.27 -9.69
CA ALA A 130 -6.49 -20.65 -9.23
C ALA A 130 -5.04 -21.07 -8.93
N PHE A 131 -4.08 -20.68 -9.79
CA PHE A 131 -2.66 -20.99 -9.62
C PHE A 131 -2.04 -20.28 -8.39
N PHE A 132 -2.39 -19.01 -8.17
CA PHE A 132 -1.86 -18.20 -7.07
C PHE A 132 -2.65 -18.33 -5.77
N LYS A 133 -3.66 -19.20 -5.70
CA LYS A 133 -4.40 -19.44 -4.48
C LYS A 133 -3.48 -20.04 -3.41
N ARG A 134 -3.07 -19.23 -2.44
CA ARG A 134 -2.13 -19.62 -1.36
C ARG A 134 -2.80 -19.77 -0.02
N THR A 135 -3.95 -19.12 0.18
CA THR A 135 -4.58 -19.00 1.49
C THR A 135 -5.96 -19.61 1.52
N ASN A 136 -6.37 -20.07 2.69
CA ASN A 136 -7.73 -20.46 3.01
C ASN A 136 -8.29 -19.46 4.03
N LEU A 137 -9.49 -18.97 3.77
CA LEU A 137 -10.20 -18.08 4.69
C LEU A 137 -11.20 -18.90 5.52
N GLU A 138 -11.10 -18.77 6.83
CA GLU A 138 -12.01 -19.41 7.78
C GLU A 138 -12.66 -18.35 8.67
N ASN A 139 -13.97 -18.41 8.81
CA ASN A 139 -14.67 -17.62 9.81
C ASN A 139 -14.70 -18.40 11.12
N ILE A 140 -13.93 -17.95 12.09
CA ILE A 140 -13.81 -18.59 13.41
C ILE A 140 -14.80 -18.05 14.43
N GLY A 141 -15.77 -17.22 14.01
CA GLY A 141 -16.79 -16.64 14.87
C GLY A 141 -16.26 -15.53 15.78
N GLU A 142 -17.09 -15.18 16.78
CA GLU A 142 -16.72 -14.17 17.78
C GLU A 142 -15.80 -14.78 18.83
N LEU A 143 -14.67 -14.13 19.09
CA LEU A 143 -13.73 -14.49 20.15
C LEU A 143 -13.59 -13.35 21.14
N THR A 144 -13.51 -13.69 22.40
CA THR A 144 -13.04 -12.78 23.45
C THR A 144 -11.54 -12.50 23.30
N GLU A 145 -11.05 -11.41 23.90
CA GLU A 145 -9.59 -11.13 23.87
C GLU A 145 -8.78 -12.28 24.53
N GLU A 146 -9.33 -12.93 25.56
CA GLU A 146 -8.70 -14.04 26.26
C GLU A 146 -8.58 -15.30 25.37
N GLU A 147 -9.62 -15.65 24.66
CA GLU A 147 -9.62 -16.78 23.72
C GLU A 147 -8.66 -16.53 22.56
N LEU A 148 -8.66 -15.30 22.00
CA LEU A 148 -7.72 -14.92 20.95
C LEU A 148 -6.27 -15.00 21.44
N VAL A 149 -5.97 -14.48 22.63
CA VAL A 149 -4.64 -14.58 23.26
C VAL A 149 -4.25 -16.04 23.49
N GLY A 150 -5.20 -16.89 23.89
CA GLY A 150 -4.97 -18.34 24.05
C GLY A 150 -4.49 -18.97 22.75
N ARG A 151 -5.22 -18.75 21.66
CA ARG A 151 -4.85 -19.26 20.32
C ARG A 151 -3.50 -18.72 19.84
N LEU A 152 -3.29 -17.41 19.92
CA LEU A 152 -2.04 -16.78 19.50
C LEU A 152 -0.80 -17.27 20.27
N LYS A 153 -0.96 -17.72 21.51
CA LYS A 153 0.16 -18.31 22.30
C LYS A 153 0.60 -19.66 21.77
N GLU A 154 -0.31 -20.43 21.17
CA GLU A 154 -0.03 -21.73 20.58
C GLU A 154 0.67 -21.62 19.22
N GLU A 155 0.57 -20.46 18.56
CA GLU A 155 1.17 -20.22 17.26
C GLU A 155 2.69 -20.04 17.34
N THR A 156 3.38 -20.57 16.33
CA THR A 156 4.81 -20.32 16.11
C THR A 156 5.01 -19.04 15.32
N ALA A 157 4.25 -18.85 14.23
CA ALA A 157 4.29 -17.66 13.40
C ALA A 157 2.87 -17.19 13.09
N ALA A 158 2.47 -16.07 13.69
CA ALA A 158 1.14 -15.50 13.47
C ALA A 158 1.13 -13.97 13.39
N LEU A 159 0.28 -13.46 12.50
CA LEU A 159 -0.06 -12.05 12.41
C LEU A 159 -1.48 -11.84 12.93
N CYS A 160 -1.65 -10.95 13.90
CA CYS A 160 -2.96 -10.55 14.42
C CYS A 160 -3.23 -9.09 14.07
N ILE A 161 -4.24 -8.85 13.24
CA ILE A 161 -4.66 -7.52 12.82
C ILE A 161 -6.02 -7.18 13.44
N VAL A 162 -6.06 -6.12 14.21
CA VAL A 162 -7.27 -5.61 14.86
C VAL A 162 -7.56 -4.17 14.43
N ASN A 163 -8.83 -3.77 14.52
CA ASN A 163 -9.26 -2.47 13.99
C ASN A 163 -8.90 -1.28 14.90
N ARG A 164 -8.68 -1.53 16.20
CA ARG A 164 -8.41 -0.47 17.19
C ARG A 164 -7.04 -0.61 17.82
N ARG A 165 -6.30 0.51 17.88
CA ARG A 165 -4.98 0.57 18.53
C ARG A 165 -5.00 0.10 19.99
N LYS A 166 -6.06 0.48 20.75
CA LYS A 166 -6.21 0.07 22.15
C LYS A 166 -6.33 -1.44 22.29
N THR A 167 -7.12 -2.07 21.41
CA THR A 167 -7.25 -3.55 21.37
C THR A 167 -5.92 -4.22 21.07
N ALA A 168 -5.18 -3.73 20.06
CA ALA A 168 -3.84 -4.25 19.73
C ALA A 168 -2.89 -4.14 20.94
N GLN A 169 -2.90 -3.01 21.63
CA GLN A 169 -2.08 -2.80 22.80
C GLN A 169 -2.45 -3.72 23.97
N ASN A 170 -3.75 -3.92 24.23
CA ASN A 170 -4.22 -4.83 25.28
C ASN A 170 -3.78 -6.27 25.01
N ILE A 171 -4.00 -6.77 23.79
CA ILE A 171 -3.59 -8.11 23.38
C ILE A 171 -2.06 -8.26 23.54
N PHE A 172 -1.29 -7.27 23.05
CA PHE A 172 0.16 -7.29 23.21
C PHE A 172 0.60 -7.35 24.68
N GLN A 173 -0.01 -6.57 25.57
CA GLN A 173 0.33 -6.60 27.01
C GLN A 173 0.03 -7.96 27.67
N LYS A 174 -1.07 -8.64 27.27
CA LYS A 174 -1.42 -9.97 27.75
C LYS A 174 -0.48 -11.08 27.22
N MET A 175 0.19 -10.81 26.09
CA MET A 175 1.09 -11.75 25.41
C MET A 175 2.57 -11.42 25.59
N LYS A 176 2.91 -10.27 26.16
CA LYS A 176 4.27 -9.74 26.22
C LYS A 176 5.29 -10.80 26.62
N GLY A 177 6.28 -11.02 25.77
CA GLY A 177 7.31 -12.03 25.94
C GLY A 177 8.24 -12.13 24.75
N GLU A 178 9.12 -13.11 24.76
CA GLU A 178 10.02 -13.34 23.64
C GLU A 178 9.27 -13.77 22.38
N GLY A 179 9.65 -13.20 21.24
CA GLY A 179 9.01 -13.48 19.95
C GLY A 179 7.66 -12.79 19.74
N VAL A 180 7.20 -11.94 20.65
CA VAL A 180 5.95 -11.17 20.49
C VAL A 180 6.28 -9.73 20.17
N PHE A 181 5.68 -9.21 19.09
CA PHE A 181 5.90 -7.88 18.57
C PHE A 181 4.59 -7.09 18.48
N HIS A 182 4.71 -5.79 18.56
CA HIS A 182 3.59 -4.86 18.32
C HIS A 182 4.03 -3.77 17.37
N LEU A 183 3.21 -3.50 16.34
CA LEU A 183 3.39 -2.36 15.43
C LEU A 183 2.20 -1.40 15.55
N SER A 184 2.52 -0.12 15.61
CA SER A 184 1.54 0.96 15.72
C SER A 184 1.95 2.17 14.90
N THR A 185 0.98 2.91 14.39
CA THR A 185 1.18 4.18 13.67
C THR A 185 1.85 5.26 14.52
N THR A 186 1.86 5.11 15.84
CA THR A 186 2.54 6.04 16.76
C THR A 186 4.04 5.81 16.87
N MET A 187 4.56 4.73 16.29
CA MET A 187 5.99 4.44 16.30
C MET A 187 6.72 5.32 15.29
N TYR A 188 7.83 5.94 15.71
CA TYR A 188 8.66 6.68 14.77
C TYR A 188 9.38 5.73 13.77
N PRO A 189 9.67 6.18 12.54
CA PRO A 189 10.10 5.31 11.43
C PRO A 189 11.32 4.44 11.76
N LYS A 190 12.36 4.99 12.39
CA LYS A 190 13.57 4.21 12.78
C LYS A 190 13.25 3.04 13.71
N HIS A 191 12.32 3.23 14.67
CA HIS A 191 11.91 2.17 15.58
C HIS A 191 11.11 1.11 14.84
N ARG A 192 10.13 1.51 14.01
CA ARG A 192 9.35 0.61 13.16
C ARG A 192 10.26 -0.26 12.30
N ASN A 193 11.22 0.33 11.60
CA ASN A 193 12.15 -0.40 10.73
C ASN A 193 13.03 -1.39 11.51
N ARG A 194 13.44 -1.05 12.74
CA ARG A 194 14.18 -1.98 13.62
C ARG A 194 13.32 -3.19 14.00
N VAL A 195 12.07 -2.95 14.38
CA VAL A 195 11.14 -4.04 14.74
C VAL A 195 10.85 -4.92 13.52
N LEU A 196 10.56 -4.34 12.35
CA LEU A 196 10.34 -5.09 11.11
C LEU A 196 11.55 -5.96 10.72
N ARG A 197 12.77 -5.45 10.89
CA ARG A 197 13.98 -6.24 10.63
C ARG A 197 14.06 -7.47 11.53
N ARG A 198 13.81 -7.30 12.83
CA ARG A 198 13.80 -8.41 13.80
C ARG A 198 12.72 -9.44 13.50
N ILE A 199 11.52 -8.98 13.09
CA ILE A 199 10.43 -9.87 12.67
C ILE A 199 10.88 -10.71 11.47
N ARG A 200 11.42 -10.09 10.41
CA ARG A 200 11.92 -10.80 9.23
C ARG A 200 13.03 -11.81 9.55
N GLU A 201 13.94 -11.47 10.44
CA GLU A 201 14.99 -12.38 10.90
C GLU A 201 14.40 -13.61 11.59
N ARG A 202 13.45 -13.41 12.52
CA ARG A 202 12.82 -14.53 13.24
C ARG A 202 11.98 -15.43 12.32
N LEU A 203 11.20 -14.84 11.42
CA LEU A 203 10.43 -15.60 10.43
C LEU A 203 11.35 -16.45 9.54
N ARG A 204 12.47 -15.89 9.05
CA ARG A 204 13.45 -16.63 8.25
C ARG A 204 14.10 -17.79 9.00
N ASN A 205 14.31 -17.64 10.30
CA ASN A 205 14.92 -18.64 11.16
C ASN A 205 13.91 -19.68 11.67
N GLY A 206 12.62 -19.55 11.38
CA GLY A 206 11.56 -20.41 11.95
C GLY A 206 11.39 -20.25 13.46
N GLU A 207 11.80 -19.11 14.03
CA GLU A 207 11.66 -18.81 15.44
C GLU A 207 10.26 -18.29 15.75
N LYS A 208 9.83 -18.45 17.01
CA LYS A 208 8.55 -17.89 17.47
C LYS A 208 8.44 -16.41 17.13
N CYS A 209 7.39 -16.05 16.35
CA CYS A 209 7.15 -14.68 15.89
C CYS A 209 5.65 -14.40 15.82
N VAL A 210 5.10 -13.72 16.82
CA VAL A 210 3.70 -13.27 16.83
C VAL A 210 3.69 -11.75 16.75
N LEU A 211 3.09 -11.23 15.68
CA LEU A 211 2.95 -9.80 15.47
C LEU A 211 1.50 -9.36 15.70
N ILE A 212 1.33 -8.37 16.57
CA ILE A 212 0.03 -7.74 16.83
C ILE A 212 0.07 -6.33 16.27
N SER A 213 -0.87 -6.00 15.37
CA SER A 213 -0.91 -4.72 14.69
C SER A 213 -2.34 -4.26 14.40
N THR A 214 -2.46 -3.06 13.90
CA THR A 214 -3.63 -2.58 13.17
C THR A 214 -3.37 -2.71 11.67
N SER A 215 -4.27 -2.22 10.82
CA SER A 215 -4.14 -2.19 9.35
C SER A 215 -2.85 -1.56 8.81
N LEU A 216 -1.98 -1.05 9.67
CA LEU A 216 -0.66 -0.53 9.29
C LEU A 216 0.20 -1.53 8.51
N VAL A 217 -0.01 -2.84 8.70
CA VAL A 217 0.75 -3.90 8.04
C VAL A 217 0.08 -4.43 6.77
N GLU A 218 -1.14 -3.96 6.45
CA GLU A 218 -1.88 -4.39 5.26
C GLU A 218 -1.29 -3.83 3.97
N ALA A 219 -0.62 -2.68 4.02
CA ALA A 219 -0.01 -2.05 2.85
C ALA A 219 1.47 -1.72 3.07
N GLY A 220 2.31 -2.06 2.12
CA GLY A 220 3.73 -1.67 2.09
C GLY A 220 4.63 -2.37 3.10
N VAL A 221 4.18 -3.45 3.73
CA VAL A 221 4.98 -4.27 4.65
C VAL A 221 5.01 -5.71 4.16
N ASP A 222 6.11 -6.10 3.54
CA ASP A 222 6.34 -7.46 3.05
C ASP A 222 6.74 -8.37 4.24
N LEU A 223 5.76 -9.10 4.78
CA LEU A 223 5.90 -10.09 5.84
C LEU A 223 5.03 -11.31 5.49
N ASP A 224 5.63 -12.48 5.52
CA ASP A 224 4.96 -13.76 5.26
C ASP A 224 4.77 -14.52 6.58
N PHE A 225 3.51 -14.67 6.99
CA PHE A 225 3.11 -15.40 8.19
C PHE A 225 2.28 -16.63 7.82
N GLU A 226 2.52 -17.72 8.50
CA GLU A 226 1.79 -18.98 8.31
C GLU A 226 0.30 -18.83 8.64
N ASN A 227 -0.03 -18.09 9.71
CA ASN A 227 -1.39 -17.85 10.15
C ASN A 227 -1.67 -16.36 10.34
N VAL A 228 -2.80 -15.89 9.81
CA VAL A 228 -3.24 -14.51 9.94
C VAL A 228 -4.61 -14.45 10.60
N TYR A 229 -4.69 -13.81 11.75
CA TYR A 229 -5.92 -13.52 12.48
C TYR A 229 -6.34 -12.08 12.17
N ARG A 230 -7.43 -11.92 11.43
CA ARG A 230 -7.94 -10.59 11.06
C ARG A 230 -9.30 -10.35 11.70
N GLN A 231 -9.40 -9.32 12.53
CA GLN A 231 -10.70 -8.85 13.02
C GLN A 231 -11.56 -8.44 11.83
N GLU A 232 -12.85 -8.74 11.88
CA GLU A 232 -13.82 -8.40 10.84
C GLU A 232 -13.65 -6.95 10.35
N ALA A 233 -13.63 -6.79 9.03
CA ALA A 233 -13.41 -5.52 8.33
C ALA A 233 -14.04 -5.59 6.93
N GLY A 234 -13.86 -4.54 6.14
CA GLY A 234 -14.24 -4.54 4.74
C GLY A 234 -13.53 -5.65 3.96
N VAL A 235 -14.17 -6.13 2.89
CA VAL A 235 -13.66 -7.25 2.05
C VAL A 235 -12.24 -6.97 1.57
N ASP A 236 -11.94 -5.74 1.15
CA ASP A 236 -10.60 -5.34 0.70
C ASP A 236 -9.53 -5.57 1.76
N SER A 237 -9.80 -5.20 3.01
CA SER A 237 -8.88 -5.42 4.12
C SER A 237 -8.67 -6.90 4.45
N ILE A 238 -9.70 -7.72 4.27
CA ILE A 238 -9.60 -9.18 4.48
C ILE A 238 -8.72 -9.79 3.39
N ILE A 239 -8.93 -9.40 2.13
CA ILE A 239 -8.12 -9.87 1.00
C ILE A 239 -6.66 -9.43 1.15
N GLN A 240 -6.40 -8.17 1.51
CA GLN A 240 -5.03 -7.67 1.75
C GLN A 240 -4.33 -8.39 2.91
N ALA A 241 -5.07 -8.77 3.96
CA ALA A 241 -4.51 -9.53 5.06
C ALA A 241 -4.18 -10.99 4.68
N ALA A 242 -4.83 -11.52 3.64
CA ALA A 242 -4.64 -12.89 3.15
C ALA A 242 -3.54 -13.01 2.08
N GLY A 243 -3.14 -11.91 1.44
CA GLY A 243 -2.10 -11.86 0.38
C GLY A 243 -0.76 -11.48 0.90
#